data_cdf46dc2a14e1300c96e170c7def7c8b
#
_entry.id   cdf46dc2a14e1300c96e170c7def7c8b
#
_cell.length_a   1.000
_cell.length_b   1.000
_cell.length_c   1.000
_cell.angle_alpha   90.00
_cell.angle_beta   90.00
_cell.angle_gamma   90.00
#
_symmetry.space_group_name_H-M   'P 1'
#
loop_
_entity.id
_entity.type
_entity.pdbx_description
1 polymer ?
#
loop_
_entity_poly.entity_id
_entity_poly.type
_entity_poly.pdbx_seq_one_letter_code
_entity_poly.pdbx_strand_id
1 'polypeptide(L)'
;TEMVTTGAILFGKGDYLHFNEHEGPVALQLGGSDPEALAKCAKLAAERGYHEVNLNVGCPSDRVQNGRFGACLMAEPKLVADCVAAMKAEVTIPVTVKTRIGIDEQDSYEFLCALIEASHDVGCDDFIIHARKAWLNGLSPKENREIPPLDYPRVYQLKKDYPQLHLSLNGGVKTIADSVAHLEYVDGIMIGREAYSNPFILSEVDENIYGDEAFTLSRHQVVRSMYSYIEDEMSKGANFWHIARHMLGIFQGQPGARGFRRHLSEKG
;
A
#
# COMPACT_ATOMS: atom_id res chain seq x y z
N THR A 1 3.96 -3.14 2.98
CA THR A 1 4.12 -4.43 2.27
C THR A 1 3.03 -4.64 1.24
N GLU A 2 3.14 -5.71 0.42
CA GLU A 2 1.99 -6.32 -0.22
C GLU A 2 1.05 -6.89 0.84
N MET A 3 -0.22 -7.12 0.49
CA MET A 3 -1.20 -7.67 1.43
C MET A 3 -0.88 -9.12 1.78
N VAL A 4 -0.71 -9.40 3.08
CA VAL A 4 -0.57 -10.75 3.62
C VAL A 4 -1.86 -11.15 4.35
N THR A 5 -2.38 -12.35 4.09
CA THR A 5 -3.59 -12.81 4.77
C THR A 5 -3.27 -13.34 6.16
N THR A 6 -4.21 -13.16 7.11
CA THR A 6 -4.08 -13.71 8.47
C THR A 6 -3.82 -15.21 8.46
N GLY A 7 -4.49 -15.95 7.57
CA GLY A 7 -4.27 -17.38 7.42
C GLY A 7 -2.87 -17.75 6.96
N ALA A 8 -2.23 -16.93 6.12
CA ALA A 8 -0.84 -17.16 5.71
C ALA A 8 0.13 -16.99 6.89
N ILE A 9 -0.07 -15.97 7.70
CA ILE A 9 0.78 -15.69 8.88
C ILE A 9 0.61 -16.77 9.94
N LEU A 10 -0.62 -17.14 10.28
CA LEU A 10 -0.92 -18.03 11.41
C LEU A 10 -0.71 -19.51 11.07
N PHE A 11 -0.89 -19.92 9.83
CA PHE A 11 -0.92 -21.34 9.43
C PHE A 11 -0.02 -21.67 8.25
N GLY A 12 0.58 -20.67 7.60
CA GLY A 12 1.49 -20.88 6.48
C GLY A 12 2.84 -21.46 6.91
N LYS A 13 3.57 -22.04 5.95
CA LYS A 13 4.89 -22.64 6.20
C LYS A 13 6.06 -21.70 5.96
N GLY A 14 5.81 -20.51 5.37
CA GLY A 14 6.82 -19.50 5.07
C GLY A 14 6.91 -18.42 6.15
N ASP A 15 8.03 -17.71 6.20
CA ASP A 15 8.14 -16.47 6.98
C ASP A 15 7.55 -15.31 6.18
N TYR A 16 6.26 -15.04 6.41
CA TYR A 16 5.52 -13.97 5.74
C TYR A 16 5.71 -12.60 6.39
N LEU A 17 6.47 -12.53 7.48
CA LEU A 17 6.76 -11.30 8.23
C LEU A 17 8.21 -10.84 8.07
N HIS A 18 8.97 -11.51 7.21
CA HIS A 18 10.34 -11.08 6.92
C HIS A 18 10.35 -9.82 6.07
N PHE A 19 11.13 -8.83 6.48
CA PHE A 19 11.50 -7.65 5.71
C PHE A 19 12.94 -7.25 6.04
N ASN A 20 13.55 -6.43 5.19
CA ASN A 20 14.90 -5.95 5.42
C ASN A 20 14.86 -4.69 6.30
N GLU A 21 15.74 -4.58 7.30
CA GLU A 21 15.82 -3.42 8.21
C GLU A 21 16.05 -2.09 7.48
N HIS A 22 16.69 -2.12 6.32
CA HIS A 22 16.89 -0.92 5.49
C HIS A 22 15.63 -0.43 4.78
N GLU A 23 14.54 -1.20 4.80
CA GLU A 23 13.26 -0.80 4.19
C GLU A 23 12.41 0.11 5.10
N GLY A 24 12.84 0.32 6.35
CA GLY A 24 12.06 1.09 7.32
C GLY A 24 11.85 2.57 6.96
N PRO A 25 10.73 3.16 7.40
CA PRO A 25 9.63 2.52 8.13
C PRO A 25 8.73 1.65 7.25
N VAL A 26 8.34 0.46 7.74
CA VAL A 26 7.51 -0.49 6.99
C VAL A 26 6.17 -0.70 7.66
N ALA A 27 5.09 -0.62 6.88
CA ALA A 27 3.73 -0.99 7.29
C ALA A 27 3.40 -2.40 6.79
N LEU A 28 2.92 -3.28 7.66
CA LEU A 28 2.37 -4.58 7.27
C LEU A 28 0.91 -4.42 6.87
N GLN A 29 0.56 -4.72 5.62
CA GLN A 29 -0.84 -4.75 5.22
C GLN A 29 -1.43 -6.14 5.42
N LEU A 30 -2.49 -6.22 6.24
CA LEU A 30 -3.24 -7.44 6.55
C LEU A 30 -4.51 -7.58 5.74
N GLY A 31 -4.80 -8.79 5.28
CA GLY A 31 -6.07 -9.20 4.70
C GLY A 31 -6.75 -10.23 5.60
N GLY A 32 -7.92 -9.89 6.09
CA GLY A 32 -8.74 -10.73 6.96
C GLY A 32 -9.99 -10.00 7.40
N SER A 33 -10.92 -10.72 8.04
CA SER A 33 -12.17 -10.20 8.61
C SER A 33 -12.51 -10.80 9.97
N ASP A 34 -11.62 -11.62 10.52
CA ASP A 34 -11.75 -12.18 11.86
C ASP A 34 -10.95 -11.30 12.85
N PRO A 35 -11.60 -10.65 13.82
CA PRO A 35 -10.94 -9.75 14.76
C PRO A 35 -9.84 -10.44 15.59
N GLU A 36 -10.04 -11.68 16.04
CA GLU A 36 -9.04 -12.40 16.85
C GLU A 36 -7.80 -12.77 16.02
N ALA A 37 -8.00 -13.24 14.79
CA ALA A 37 -6.89 -13.55 13.88
C ALA A 37 -6.09 -12.30 13.52
N LEU A 38 -6.76 -11.18 13.26
CA LEU A 38 -6.12 -9.88 12.97
C LEU A 38 -5.35 -9.36 14.19
N ALA A 39 -5.91 -9.46 15.40
CA ALA A 39 -5.23 -9.08 16.65
C ALA A 39 -3.93 -9.87 16.84
N LYS A 40 -3.97 -11.19 16.65
CA LYS A 40 -2.76 -12.05 16.72
C LYS A 40 -1.72 -11.66 15.67
N CYS A 41 -2.14 -11.39 14.44
CA CYS A 41 -1.23 -10.95 13.36
C CYS A 41 -0.63 -9.56 13.63
N ALA A 42 -1.40 -8.64 14.17
CA ALA A 42 -0.91 -7.31 14.56
C ALA A 42 0.16 -7.41 15.65
N LYS A 43 -0.06 -8.24 16.67
CA LYS A 43 0.93 -8.51 17.71
C LYS A 43 2.23 -9.06 17.15
N LEU A 44 2.15 -10.08 16.29
CA LEU A 44 3.32 -10.65 15.62
C LEU A 44 4.06 -9.62 14.74
N ALA A 45 3.33 -8.73 14.08
CA ALA A 45 3.93 -7.64 13.30
C ALA A 45 4.72 -6.68 14.20
N ALA A 46 4.14 -6.25 15.32
CA ALA A 46 4.82 -5.37 16.28
C ALA A 46 6.08 -6.04 16.87
N GLU A 47 6.00 -7.32 17.24
CA GLU A 47 7.14 -8.11 17.73
C GLU A 47 8.26 -8.27 16.68
N ARG A 48 7.92 -8.24 15.39
CA ARG A 48 8.88 -8.30 14.27
C ARG A 48 9.45 -6.94 13.88
N GLY A 49 9.03 -5.85 14.52
CA GLY A 49 9.55 -4.51 14.31
C GLY A 49 8.87 -3.72 13.18
N TYR A 50 7.68 -4.13 12.74
CA TYR A 50 6.87 -3.29 11.85
C TYR A 50 6.48 -1.99 12.54
N HIS A 51 6.46 -0.90 11.76
CA HIS A 51 6.16 0.44 12.25
C HIS A 51 4.66 0.76 12.25
N GLU A 52 3.88 -0.01 11.48
CA GLU A 52 2.45 0.17 11.29
C GLU A 52 1.81 -1.16 10.88
N VAL A 53 0.55 -1.35 11.27
CA VAL A 53 -0.32 -2.42 10.74
C VAL A 53 -1.49 -1.80 9.99
N ASN A 54 -1.67 -2.16 8.74
CA ASN A 54 -2.71 -1.63 7.87
C ASN A 54 -3.74 -2.70 7.53
N LEU A 55 -5.04 -2.40 7.73
CA LEU A 55 -6.14 -3.29 7.33
C LEU A 55 -6.56 -3.00 5.89
N ASN A 56 -6.59 -4.02 5.05
CA ASN A 56 -7.06 -3.91 3.67
C ASN A 56 -8.58 -4.00 3.60
N VAL A 57 -9.22 -2.89 3.24
CA VAL A 57 -10.67 -2.76 2.98
C VAL A 57 -10.91 -2.28 1.54
N GLY A 58 -9.99 -2.57 0.62
CA GLY A 58 -10.04 -2.01 -0.73
C GLY A 58 -9.74 -2.98 -1.89
N CYS A 59 -9.29 -4.21 -1.62
CA CYS A 59 -8.96 -5.18 -2.68
C CYS A 59 -10.23 -5.87 -3.20
N PRO A 60 -10.54 -5.78 -4.52
CA PRO A 60 -11.77 -6.36 -5.10
C PRO A 60 -11.56 -7.74 -5.74
N SER A 61 -10.44 -8.44 -5.49
CA SER A 61 -10.18 -9.71 -6.17
C SER A 61 -11.13 -10.82 -5.70
N ASP A 62 -11.50 -11.75 -6.60
CA ASP A 62 -12.38 -12.88 -6.31
C ASP A 62 -11.88 -13.73 -5.12
N ARG A 63 -10.57 -13.96 -5.05
CA ARG A 63 -9.96 -14.67 -3.92
C ARG A 63 -10.20 -13.98 -2.59
N VAL A 64 -10.16 -12.66 -2.59
CA VAL A 64 -10.37 -11.82 -1.41
C VAL A 64 -11.85 -11.81 -1.04
N GLN A 65 -12.74 -11.67 -2.02
CA GLN A 65 -14.19 -11.72 -1.80
C GLN A 65 -14.64 -13.09 -1.28
N ASN A 66 -14.13 -14.19 -1.86
CA ASN A 66 -14.40 -15.54 -1.37
C ASN A 66 -13.92 -15.76 0.07
N GLY A 67 -12.87 -15.06 0.48
CA GLY A 67 -12.39 -15.00 1.85
C GLY A 67 -13.17 -14.01 2.75
N ARG A 68 -14.15 -13.29 2.21
CA ARG A 68 -14.97 -12.27 2.89
C ARG A 68 -14.14 -11.17 3.55
N PHE A 69 -13.13 -10.66 2.86
CA PHE A 69 -12.32 -9.51 3.29
C PHE A 69 -12.00 -8.58 2.11
N GLY A 70 -11.26 -7.49 2.33
CA GLY A 70 -10.96 -6.48 1.31
C GLY A 70 -12.15 -5.55 1.02
N ALA A 71 -12.40 -5.22 -0.25
CA ALA A 71 -13.38 -4.19 -0.62
C ALA A 71 -14.83 -4.50 -0.17
N CYS A 72 -15.22 -5.76 -0.10
CA CYS A 72 -16.56 -6.14 0.37
C CYS A 72 -16.82 -5.72 1.83
N LEU A 73 -15.79 -5.58 2.65
CA LEU A 73 -15.92 -5.09 4.03
C LEU A 73 -16.42 -3.65 4.14
N MET A 74 -16.35 -2.86 3.07
CA MET A 74 -16.95 -1.52 3.07
C MET A 74 -18.45 -1.54 3.38
N ALA A 75 -19.14 -2.65 3.08
CA ALA A 75 -20.56 -2.85 3.41
C ALA A 75 -20.79 -3.27 4.88
N GLU A 76 -19.74 -3.53 5.64
CA GLU A 76 -19.79 -4.01 7.02
C GLU A 76 -18.96 -3.09 7.97
N PRO A 77 -19.27 -1.79 8.08
CA PRO A 77 -18.46 -0.82 8.85
C PRO A 77 -18.21 -1.26 10.30
N LYS A 78 -19.23 -1.85 10.93
CA LYS A 78 -19.11 -2.38 12.30
C LYS A 78 -18.07 -3.49 12.40
N LEU A 79 -18.04 -4.42 11.45
CA LEU A 79 -17.04 -5.50 11.45
C LEU A 79 -15.62 -4.94 11.26
N VAL A 80 -15.46 -3.91 10.41
CA VAL A 80 -14.18 -3.23 10.25
C VAL A 80 -13.75 -2.56 11.57
N ALA A 81 -14.67 -1.89 12.25
CA ALA A 81 -14.41 -1.29 13.56
C ALA A 81 -14.02 -2.37 14.61
N ASP A 82 -14.73 -3.48 14.66
CA ASP A 82 -14.41 -4.60 15.56
C ASP A 82 -13.00 -5.16 15.29
N CYS A 83 -12.61 -5.28 14.01
CA CYS A 83 -11.27 -5.69 13.60
C CYS A 83 -10.19 -4.67 14.04
N VAL A 84 -10.42 -3.39 13.79
CA VAL A 84 -9.50 -2.31 14.19
C VAL A 84 -9.35 -2.27 15.71
N ALA A 85 -10.45 -2.32 16.46
CA ALA A 85 -10.41 -2.33 17.93
C ALA A 85 -9.60 -3.51 18.48
N ALA A 86 -9.80 -4.70 17.91
CA ALA A 86 -9.08 -5.90 18.32
C ALA A 86 -7.56 -5.79 18.05
N MET A 87 -7.16 -5.26 16.89
CA MET A 87 -5.75 -5.02 16.59
C MET A 87 -5.15 -3.96 17.54
N LYS A 88 -5.82 -2.84 17.77
CA LYS A 88 -5.36 -1.76 18.65
C LYS A 88 -5.21 -2.19 20.11
N ALA A 89 -5.99 -3.17 20.56
CA ALA A 89 -5.86 -3.73 21.91
C ALA A 89 -4.55 -4.49 22.12
N GLU A 90 -3.93 -5.01 21.07
CA GLU A 90 -2.71 -5.83 21.14
C GLU A 90 -1.42 -5.04 20.84
N VAL A 91 -1.51 -3.84 20.23
CA VAL A 91 -0.32 -3.11 19.78
C VAL A 91 -0.38 -1.62 20.11
N THR A 92 0.81 -1.02 20.24
CA THR A 92 0.98 0.43 20.40
C THR A 92 1.38 1.14 19.11
N ILE A 93 1.80 0.38 18.09
CA ILE A 93 2.07 0.93 16.75
C ILE A 93 0.76 1.35 16.08
N PRO A 94 0.77 2.29 15.12
CA PRO A 94 -0.41 2.71 14.39
C PRO A 94 -1.16 1.53 13.74
N VAL A 95 -2.49 1.54 13.87
CA VAL A 95 -3.40 0.66 13.13
C VAL A 95 -4.20 1.52 12.18
N THR A 96 -4.00 1.33 10.89
CA THR A 96 -4.55 2.17 9.82
C THR A 96 -5.47 1.37 8.90
N VAL A 97 -6.31 2.04 8.13
CA VAL A 97 -7.24 1.40 7.19
C VAL A 97 -6.98 1.90 5.77
N LYS A 98 -6.83 0.97 4.82
CA LYS A 98 -6.76 1.30 3.41
C LYS A 98 -8.04 0.87 2.71
N THR A 99 -8.78 1.83 2.17
CA THR A 99 -10.09 1.60 1.55
C THR A 99 -10.21 2.24 0.17
N ARG A 100 -11.40 2.14 -0.42
CA ARG A 100 -11.87 2.82 -1.62
C ARG A 100 -12.97 3.83 -1.26
N ILE A 101 -13.52 4.52 -2.27
CA ILE A 101 -14.60 5.50 -2.08
C ILE A 101 -16.01 4.88 -2.20
N GLY A 102 -16.11 3.59 -2.48
CA GLY A 102 -17.36 2.86 -2.63
C GLY A 102 -17.16 1.50 -3.29
N ILE A 103 -18.23 0.72 -3.34
CA ILE A 103 -18.32 -0.59 -3.99
C ILE A 103 -19.64 -0.71 -4.79
N ASP A 104 -19.56 -1.27 -5.99
CA ASP A 104 -20.72 -1.49 -6.87
C ASP A 104 -21.63 -0.24 -6.94
N GLU A 105 -22.92 -0.36 -6.60
CA GLU A 105 -23.87 0.75 -6.53
C GLU A 105 -23.88 1.49 -5.17
N GLN A 106 -23.13 0.98 -4.19
CA GLN A 106 -22.97 1.61 -2.87
C GLN A 106 -21.77 2.55 -2.90
N ASP A 107 -21.95 3.70 -3.52
CA ASP A 107 -20.89 4.68 -3.73
C ASP A 107 -21.31 6.11 -3.35
N SER A 108 -22.28 6.25 -2.46
CA SER A 108 -22.62 7.57 -1.89
C SER A 108 -21.49 8.07 -0.96
N TYR A 109 -21.47 9.37 -0.72
CA TYR A 109 -20.53 9.96 0.22
C TYR A 109 -20.76 9.46 1.65
N GLU A 110 -22.04 9.34 2.05
CA GLU A 110 -22.47 8.84 3.36
C GLU A 110 -22.04 7.39 3.59
N PHE A 111 -22.03 6.57 2.52
CA PHE A 111 -21.52 5.20 2.60
C PHE A 111 -20.04 5.15 2.97
N LEU A 112 -19.24 6.05 2.40
CA LEU A 112 -17.81 6.19 2.76
C LEU A 112 -17.69 6.72 4.20
N CYS A 113 -18.43 7.77 4.56
CA CYS A 113 -18.38 8.36 5.90
C CYS A 113 -18.72 7.34 6.99
N ALA A 114 -19.71 6.48 6.77
CA ALA A 114 -20.09 5.45 7.74
C ALA A 114 -18.93 4.49 8.08
N LEU A 115 -18.11 4.13 7.09
CA LEU A 115 -16.90 3.32 7.32
C LEU A 115 -15.83 4.09 8.11
N ILE A 116 -15.61 5.34 7.74
CA ILE A 116 -14.61 6.21 8.39
C ILE A 116 -15.00 6.47 9.84
N GLU A 117 -16.23 6.87 10.10
CA GLU A 117 -16.76 7.16 11.43
C GLU A 117 -16.68 5.93 12.34
N ALA A 118 -17.19 4.78 11.88
CA ALA A 118 -17.14 3.54 12.67
C ALA A 118 -15.71 3.12 13.04
N SER A 119 -14.74 3.35 12.15
CA SER A 119 -13.34 3.05 12.41
C SER A 119 -12.69 4.10 13.33
N HIS A 120 -13.06 5.37 13.17
CA HIS A 120 -12.58 6.46 14.02
C HIS A 120 -13.07 6.34 15.46
N ASP A 121 -14.32 5.94 15.67
CA ASP A 121 -14.91 5.75 16.99
C ASP A 121 -14.15 4.73 17.86
N VAL A 122 -13.43 3.81 17.23
CA VAL A 122 -12.55 2.84 17.91
C VAL A 122 -11.07 3.24 17.87
N GLY A 123 -10.79 4.48 17.44
CA GLY A 123 -9.47 5.12 17.50
C GLY A 123 -8.59 4.91 16.27
N CYS A 124 -9.14 4.62 15.09
CA CYS A 124 -8.39 4.70 13.84
C CYS A 124 -8.45 6.13 13.30
N ASP A 125 -7.31 6.81 13.27
CA ASP A 125 -7.22 8.20 12.82
C ASP A 125 -6.51 8.35 11.46
N ASP A 126 -5.91 7.26 10.95
CA ASP A 126 -5.15 7.24 9.70
C ASP A 126 -5.83 6.37 8.64
N PHE A 127 -6.14 6.99 7.51
CA PHE A 127 -6.80 6.33 6.39
C PHE A 127 -6.07 6.57 5.07
N ILE A 128 -5.97 5.52 4.26
CA ILE A 128 -5.47 5.60 2.89
C ILE A 128 -6.65 5.37 1.95
N ILE A 129 -7.03 6.41 1.21
CA ILE A 129 -8.23 6.38 0.36
C ILE A 129 -7.83 6.23 -1.11
N HIS A 130 -8.13 5.07 -1.72
CA HIS A 130 -8.03 4.94 -3.16
C HIS A 130 -9.23 5.65 -3.81
N ALA A 131 -8.97 6.74 -4.52
CA ALA A 131 -9.97 7.64 -5.09
C ALA A 131 -10.76 7.02 -6.28
N ARG A 132 -11.07 5.72 -6.21
CA ARG A 132 -11.93 4.99 -7.15
C ARG A 132 -12.84 4.05 -6.38
N LYS A 133 -14.10 3.90 -6.81
CA LYS A 133 -14.92 2.79 -6.34
C LYS A 133 -14.38 1.45 -6.87
N ALA A 134 -14.82 0.35 -6.28
CA ALA A 134 -14.57 -0.99 -6.80
C ALA A 134 -15.85 -1.61 -7.35
N TRP A 135 -15.75 -2.26 -8.50
CA TRP A 135 -16.72 -3.25 -8.93
C TRP A 135 -16.30 -4.61 -8.38
N LEU A 136 -17.14 -5.19 -7.54
CA LEU A 136 -16.87 -6.49 -6.95
C LEU A 136 -17.02 -7.62 -7.97
N ASN A 137 -17.90 -7.42 -8.96
CA ASN A 137 -18.11 -8.36 -10.05
C ASN A 137 -17.87 -7.70 -11.41
N GLY A 138 -17.46 -8.49 -12.39
CA GLY A 138 -17.34 -8.05 -13.79
C GLY A 138 -16.04 -7.35 -14.17
N LEU A 139 -15.21 -6.94 -13.21
CA LEU A 139 -13.89 -6.34 -13.47
C LEU A 139 -12.80 -7.08 -12.72
N SER A 140 -11.72 -7.40 -13.40
CA SER A 140 -10.50 -7.88 -12.75
C SER A 140 -9.90 -6.82 -11.80
N PRO A 141 -9.01 -7.22 -10.88
CA PRO A 141 -8.30 -6.26 -10.02
C PRO A 141 -7.49 -5.20 -10.79
N LYS A 142 -7.01 -5.53 -11.99
CA LYS A 142 -6.32 -4.58 -12.86
C LYS A 142 -7.29 -3.55 -13.42
N GLU A 143 -8.41 -3.99 -13.99
CA GLU A 143 -9.45 -3.13 -14.55
C GLU A 143 -10.07 -2.23 -13.48
N ASN A 144 -10.27 -2.73 -12.26
CA ASN A 144 -10.71 -1.94 -11.10
C ASN A 144 -9.76 -0.80 -10.69
N ARG A 145 -8.51 -0.81 -11.18
CA ARG A 145 -7.54 0.29 -11.00
C ARG A 145 -7.48 1.25 -12.18
N GLU A 146 -8.21 0.97 -13.25
CA GLU A 146 -8.11 1.72 -14.52
C GLU A 146 -9.47 2.26 -15.00
N ILE A 147 -10.52 1.42 -14.97
CA ILE A 147 -11.83 1.72 -15.55
C ILE A 147 -12.68 2.66 -14.68
N PRO A 148 -12.92 2.40 -13.36
CA PRO A 148 -13.70 3.33 -12.58
C PRO A 148 -13.01 4.71 -12.54
N PRO A 149 -13.77 5.81 -12.69
CA PRO A 149 -13.18 7.15 -12.69
C PRO A 149 -12.50 7.48 -11.34
N LEU A 150 -11.48 8.32 -11.38
CA LEU A 150 -10.90 8.92 -10.19
C LEU A 150 -11.80 10.06 -9.70
N ASP A 151 -12.09 10.07 -8.41
CA ASP A 151 -12.86 11.11 -7.73
C ASP A 151 -12.02 11.70 -6.58
N TYR A 152 -11.03 12.51 -6.92
CA TYR A 152 -10.22 13.23 -5.94
C TYR A 152 -11.02 14.24 -5.13
N PRO A 153 -11.99 14.99 -5.71
CA PRO A 153 -12.83 15.91 -4.95
C PRO A 153 -13.52 15.26 -3.76
N ARG A 154 -13.94 14.00 -3.86
CA ARG A 154 -14.57 13.26 -2.75
C ARG A 154 -13.59 13.04 -1.60
N VAL A 155 -12.32 12.73 -1.89
CA VAL A 155 -11.29 12.56 -0.86
C VAL A 155 -10.96 13.90 -0.20
N TYR A 156 -10.90 14.99 -0.97
CA TYR A 156 -10.69 16.34 -0.43
C TYR A 156 -11.86 16.79 0.47
N GLN A 157 -13.09 16.47 0.04
CA GLN A 157 -14.27 16.74 0.85
C GLN A 157 -14.21 15.98 2.19
N LEU A 158 -13.79 14.70 2.15
CA LEU A 158 -13.61 13.90 3.35
C LEU A 158 -12.60 14.55 4.31
N LYS A 159 -11.46 15.03 3.81
CA LYS A 159 -10.46 15.74 4.64
C LYS A 159 -11.01 17.03 5.22
N LYS A 160 -11.81 17.75 4.46
CA LYS A 160 -12.44 19.00 4.92
C LYS A 160 -13.47 18.76 6.03
N ASP A 161 -14.25 17.67 5.91
CA ASP A 161 -15.31 17.34 6.87
C ASP A 161 -14.75 16.67 8.14
N TYR A 162 -13.61 15.97 8.01
CA TYR A 162 -12.90 15.30 9.12
C TYR A 162 -11.46 15.82 9.24
N PRO A 163 -11.25 17.11 9.58
CA PRO A 163 -9.92 17.73 9.60
C PRO A 163 -8.96 17.12 10.62
N GLN A 164 -9.49 16.46 11.64
CA GLN A 164 -8.71 15.76 12.68
C GLN A 164 -8.08 14.45 12.19
N LEU A 165 -8.61 13.84 11.12
CA LEU A 165 -8.09 12.60 10.59
C LEU A 165 -6.87 12.83 9.70
N HIS A 166 -5.92 11.91 9.73
CA HIS A 166 -4.83 11.84 8.77
C HIS A 166 -5.28 11.08 7.52
N LEU A 167 -5.41 11.77 6.41
CA LEU A 167 -5.89 11.18 5.16
C LEU A 167 -4.80 11.18 4.08
N SER A 168 -4.45 9.98 3.62
CA SER A 168 -3.56 9.78 2.48
C SER A 168 -4.36 9.45 1.21
N LEU A 169 -4.14 10.21 0.15
CA LEU A 169 -4.72 9.95 -1.16
C LEU A 169 -3.93 8.87 -1.90
N ASN A 170 -4.65 7.94 -2.51
CA ASN A 170 -4.09 6.93 -3.40
C ASN A 170 -4.88 6.85 -4.71
N GLY A 171 -4.22 6.46 -5.78
CA GLY A 171 -4.83 6.20 -7.10
C GLY A 171 -4.47 7.24 -8.16
N GLY A 172 -3.89 6.77 -9.26
CA GLY A 172 -3.63 7.60 -10.44
C GLY A 172 -2.41 8.52 -10.36
N VAL A 173 -1.84 8.77 -9.20
CA VAL A 173 -0.68 9.64 -9.01
C VAL A 173 0.56 9.03 -9.66
N LYS A 174 1.19 9.79 -10.57
CA LYS A 174 2.31 9.32 -11.41
C LYS A 174 3.54 10.23 -11.38
N THR A 175 3.44 11.43 -10.81
CA THR A 175 4.55 12.37 -10.70
C THR A 175 4.63 12.94 -9.28
N ILE A 176 5.81 13.42 -8.89
CA ILE A 176 5.96 14.13 -7.61
C ILE A 176 5.25 15.49 -7.67
N ALA A 177 5.23 16.15 -8.83
CA ALA A 177 4.46 17.38 -9.01
C ALA A 177 2.95 17.18 -8.77
N ASP A 178 2.35 16.08 -9.26
CA ASP A 178 0.97 15.72 -8.94
C ASP A 178 0.80 15.48 -7.42
N SER A 179 1.77 14.81 -6.79
CA SER A 179 1.76 14.55 -5.36
C SER A 179 1.74 15.86 -4.55
N VAL A 180 2.61 16.81 -4.90
CA VAL A 180 2.68 18.14 -4.25
C VAL A 180 1.35 18.88 -4.41
N ALA A 181 0.75 18.86 -5.59
CA ALA A 181 -0.55 19.50 -5.82
C ALA A 181 -1.68 18.87 -4.97
N HIS A 182 -1.67 17.56 -4.80
CA HIS A 182 -2.66 16.88 -3.95
C HIS A 182 -2.43 17.14 -2.45
N LEU A 183 -1.18 17.33 -2.01
CA LEU A 183 -0.85 17.64 -0.61
C LEU A 183 -1.39 18.99 -0.12
N GLU A 184 -1.88 19.86 -1.01
CA GLU A 184 -2.65 21.05 -0.63
C GLU A 184 -4.02 20.70 0.00
N TYR A 185 -4.52 19.49 -0.21
CA TYR A 185 -5.87 19.06 0.18
C TYR A 185 -5.91 17.88 1.14
N VAL A 186 -4.82 17.11 1.28
CA VAL A 186 -4.72 15.91 2.11
C VAL A 186 -3.36 15.88 2.83
N ASP A 187 -3.21 14.99 3.81
CA ASP A 187 -2.01 14.94 4.64
C ASP A 187 -0.90 14.05 4.05
N GLY A 188 -1.26 13.16 3.14
CA GLY A 188 -0.30 12.21 2.57
C GLY A 188 -0.69 11.71 1.19
N ILE A 189 0.29 11.15 0.49
CA ILE A 189 0.12 10.53 -0.83
C ILE A 189 0.70 9.13 -0.83
N MET A 190 -0.09 8.14 -1.23
CA MET A 190 0.40 6.80 -1.48
C MET A 190 0.59 6.58 -2.99
N ILE A 191 1.83 6.55 -3.44
CA ILE A 191 2.19 6.17 -4.80
C ILE A 191 2.30 4.64 -4.85
N GLY A 192 1.57 4.00 -5.74
CA GLY A 192 1.58 2.54 -5.88
C GLY A 192 2.37 2.09 -7.10
N ARG A 193 1.67 1.77 -8.18
CA ARG A 193 2.24 1.16 -9.39
C ARG A 193 3.37 1.97 -10.03
N GLU A 194 3.31 3.29 -9.96
CA GLU A 194 4.37 4.14 -10.52
C GLU A 194 5.69 3.93 -9.78
N ALA A 195 5.68 3.90 -8.45
CA ALA A 195 6.88 3.64 -7.67
C ALA A 195 7.52 2.27 -7.99
N TYR A 196 6.70 1.26 -8.35
CA TYR A 196 7.21 -0.05 -8.78
C TYR A 196 7.72 -0.05 -10.23
N SER A 197 6.99 0.61 -11.14
CA SER A 197 7.32 0.62 -12.59
C SER A 197 8.46 1.60 -12.93
N ASN A 198 8.62 2.65 -12.13
CA ASN A 198 9.58 3.72 -12.28
C ASN A 198 10.12 4.13 -10.90
N PRO A 199 10.85 3.25 -10.19
CA PRO A 199 11.25 3.52 -8.81
C PRO A 199 12.13 4.78 -8.66
N PHE A 200 12.76 5.25 -9.74
CA PHE A 200 13.57 6.46 -9.70
C PHE A 200 12.75 7.75 -9.50
N ILE A 201 11.42 7.70 -9.59
CA ILE A 201 10.54 8.81 -9.19
C ILE A 201 10.77 9.20 -7.72
N LEU A 202 11.14 8.23 -6.87
CA LEU A 202 11.38 8.46 -5.44
C LEU A 202 12.59 9.36 -5.18
N SER A 203 13.51 9.51 -6.14
CA SER A 203 14.65 10.43 -6.02
C SER A 203 14.26 11.91 -5.92
N GLU A 204 13.02 12.25 -6.24
CA GLU A 204 12.51 13.62 -6.20
C GLU A 204 11.73 13.92 -4.89
N VAL A 205 11.51 12.89 -4.03
CA VAL A 205 10.64 13.00 -2.85
C VAL A 205 11.25 13.87 -1.77
N ASP A 206 12.53 13.61 -1.42
CA ASP A 206 13.20 14.28 -0.31
C ASP A 206 13.22 15.80 -0.52
N GLU A 207 13.63 16.25 -1.70
CA GLU A 207 13.69 17.67 -2.05
C GLU A 207 12.30 18.30 -2.17
N ASN A 208 11.39 17.68 -2.93
CA ASN A 208 10.14 18.35 -3.34
C ASN A 208 8.99 18.21 -2.33
N ILE A 209 9.05 17.21 -1.44
CA ILE A 209 7.98 16.98 -0.45
C ILE A 209 8.47 17.34 0.96
N TYR A 210 9.69 16.90 1.33
CA TYR A 210 10.22 17.14 2.67
C TYR A 210 11.13 18.37 2.79
N GLY A 211 11.58 18.94 1.66
CA GLY A 211 12.48 20.09 1.66
C GLY A 211 13.90 19.76 2.12
N ASP A 212 14.26 18.48 2.03
CA ASP A 212 15.59 17.97 2.35
C ASP A 212 16.57 18.15 1.20
N GLU A 213 17.81 17.69 1.36
CA GLU A 213 18.81 17.75 0.30
C GLU A 213 18.40 16.90 -0.92
N ALA A 214 18.66 17.43 -2.10
CA ALA A 214 18.37 16.73 -3.35
C ALA A 214 19.14 15.40 -3.47
N PHE A 215 18.45 14.35 -3.91
CA PHE A 215 19.07 13.06 -4.18
C PHE A 215 20.07 13.17 -5.33
N THR A 216 21.33 12.81 -5.10
CA THR A 216 22.44 13.06 -6.03
C THR A 216 22.90 11.85 -6.82
N LEU A 217 22.47 10.63 -6.45
CA LEU A 217 22.92 9.42 -7.14
C LEU A 217 22.24 9.27 -8.51
N SER A 218 23.03 8.95 -9.52
CA SER A 218 22.51 8.55 -10.82
C SER A 218 21.89 7.15 -10.77
N ARG A 219 21.00 6.83 -11.73
CA ARG A 219 20.41 5.48 -11.87
C ARG A 219 21.45 4.37 -11.93
N HIS A 220 22.60 4.62 -12.56
CA HIS A 220 23.71 3.66 -12.61
C HIS A 220 24.37 3.46 -11.24
N GLN A 221 24.51 4.50 -10.45
CA GLN A 221 25.04 4.39 -9.08
C GLN A 221 24.07 3.63 -8.18
N VAL A 222 22.77 3.88 -8.30
CA VAL A 222 21.73 3.12 -7.59
C VAL A 222 21.78 1.62 -7.94
N VAL A 223 21.93 1.28 -9.23
CA VAL A 223 22.11 -0.13 -9.62
C VAL A 223 23.39 -0.74 -9.02
N ARG A 224 24.49 0.01 -9.02
CA ARG A 224 25.75 -0.48 -8.43
C ARG A 224 25.68 -0.66 -6.92
N SER A 225 24.93 0.19 -6.21
CA SER A 225 24.77 0.03 -4.76
C SER A 225 24.02 -1.26 -4.37
N MET A 226 23.27 -1.85 -5.32
CA MET A 226 22.61 -3.13 -5.11
C MET A 226 23.54 -4.36 -5.26
N TYR A 227 24.75 -4.21 -5.77
CA TYR A 227 25.60 -5.37 -6.08
C TYR A 227 25.97 -6.17 -4.84
N SER A 228 26.39 -5.51 -3.78
CA SER A 228 26.75 -6.20 -2.52
C SER A 228 25.57 -6.94 -1.90
N TYR A 229 24.38 -6.34 -1.94
CA TYR A 229 23.16 -7.00 -1.48
C TYR A 229 22.81 -8.24 -2.34
N ILE A 230 22.90 -8.09 -3.66
CA ILE A 230 22.63 -9.21 -4.59
C ILE A 230 23.64 -10.35 -4.37
N GLU A 231 24.92 -10.05 -4.23
CA GLU A 231 25.97 -11.04 -3.99
C GLU A 231 25.77 -11.76 -2.66
N ASP A 232 25.41 -11.02 -1.60
CA ASP A 232 25.14 -11.57 -0.28
C ASP A 232 23.92 -12.51 -0.31
N GLU A 233 22.82 -12.09 -0.87
CA GLU A 233 21.60 -12.91 -0.98
C GLU A 233 21.82 -14.15 -1.87
N MET A 234 22.56 -14.03 -2.97
CA MET A 234 22.93 -15.18 -3.80
C MET A 234 23.83 -16.16 -3.06
N SER A 235 24.73 -15.69 -2.21
CA SER A 235 25.56 -16.55 -1.36
C SER A 235 24.75 -17.36 -0.35
N LYS A 236 23.59 -16.85 0.06
CA LYS A 236 22.58 -17.53 0.91
C LYS A 236 21.63 -18.45 0.13
N GLY A 237 21.79 -18.53 -1.21
CA GLY A 237 20.99 -19.38 -2.08
C GLY A 237 19.80 -18.71 -2.76
N ALA A 238 19.68 -17.39 -2.67
CA ALA A 238 18.63 -16.67 -3.39
C ALA A 238 18.87 -16.72 -4.92
N ASN A 239 17.78 -16.85 -5.67
CA ASN A 239 17.87 -16.74 -7.12
C ASN A 239 17.98 -15.27 -7.53
N PHE A 240 18.97 -14.93 -8.37
CA PHE A 240 19.19 -13.58 -8.88
C PHE A 240 17.91 -12.93 -9.43
N TRP A 241 17.11 -13.66 -10.19
CA TRP A 241 15.88 -13.14 -10.79
C TRP A 241 14.84 -12.68 -9.75
N HIS A 242 14.82 -13.27 -8.57
CA HIS A 242 13.91 -12.84 -7.51
C HIS A 242 14.20 -11.39 -7.05
N ILE A 243 15.44 -10.93 -7.19
CA ILE A 243 15.84 -9.55 -6.89
C ILE A 243 15.78 -8.68 -8.15
N ALA A 244 16.43 -9.11 -9.23
CA ALA A 244 16.59 -8.33 -10.44
C ALA A 244 15.29 -7.91 -11.12
N ARG A 245 14.21 -8.74 -11.03
CA ARG A 245 12.90 -8.40 -11.58
C ARG A 245 12.31 -7.11 -10.99
N HIS A 246 12.68 -6.74 -9.76
CA HIS A 246 12.22 -5.52 -9.11
C HIS A 246 13.01 -4.28 -9.55
N MET A 247 14.14 -4.46 -10.24
CA MET A 247 14.99 -3.38 -10.75
C MET A 247 14.67 -2.99 -12.20
N LEU A 248 13.80 -3.71 -12.88
CA LEU A 248 13.51 -3.53 -14.32
C LEU A 248 13.04 -2.11 -14.68
N GLY A 249 12.43 -1.41 -13.74
CA GLY A 249 11.91 -0.05 -13.90
C GLY A 249 12.92 1.07 -13.70
N ILE A 250 14.12 0.79 -13.19
CA ILE A 250 15.08 1.84 -12.77
C ILE A 250 15.46 2.81 -13.90
N PHE A 251 15.50 2.34 -15.14
CA PHE A 251 15.77 3.15 -16.33
C PHE A 251 14.51 3.52 -17.13
N GLN A 252 13.32 3.45 -16.54
CA GLN A 252 12.08 3.81 -17.22
C GLN A 252 12.18 5.22 -17.83
N GLY A 253 11.76 5.35 -19.10
CA GLY A 253 11.83 6.62 -19.82
C GLY A 253 13.22 7.03 -20.33
N GLN A 254 14.29 6.24 -20.05
CA GLN A 254 15.65 6.58 -20.47
C GLN A 254 16.06 5.85 -21.75
N PRO A 255 16.94 6.45 -22.58
CA PRO A 255 17.62 5.75 -23.67
C PRO A 255 18.32 4.47 -23.13
N GLY A 256 18.14 3.34 -23.84
CA GLY A 256 18.70 2.06 -23.41
C GLY A 256 17.89 1.24 -22.42
N ALA A 257 16.81 1.78 -21.84
CA ALA A 257 15.95 1.07 -20.86
C ALA A 257 15.45 -0.30 -21.37
N ARG A 258 15.11 -0.41 -22.67
CA ARG A 258 14.71 -1.68 -23.28
C ARG A 258 15.82 -2.72 -23.30
N GLY A 259 17.05 -2.27 -23.59
CA GLY A 259 18.24 -3.12 -23.57
C GLY A 259 18.54 -3.63 -22.17
N PHE A 260 18.47 -2.76 -21.17
CA PHE A 260 18.66 -3.11 -19.75
C PHE A 260 17.65 -4.20 -19.31
N ARG A 261 16.34 -3.98 -19.54
CA ARG A 261 15.31 -4.97 -19.19
C ARG A 261 15.54 -6.31 -19.86
N ARG A 262 15.85 -6.31 -21.19
CA ARG A 262 16.12 -7.53 -21.93
C ARG A 262 17.33 -8.28 -21.38
N HIS A 263 18.42 -7.55 -21.10
CA HIS A 263 19.65 -8.15 -20.56
C HIS A 263 19.39 -8.87 -19.23
N LEU A 264 18.69 -8.22 -18.29
CA LEU A 264 18.34 -8.84 -17.00
C LEU A 264 17.40 -10.06 -17.18
N SER A 265 16.44 -10.00 -18.12
CA SER A 265 15.48 -11.09 -18.33
C SER A 265 16.07 -12.30 -19.05
N GLU A 266 17.11 -12.12 -19.87
CA GLU A 266 17.71 -13.21 -20.67
C GLU A 266 18.95 -13.82 -20.01
N LYS A 267 19.64 -13.08 -19.14
CA LYS A 267 20.92 -13.49 -18.55
C LYS A 267 20.91 -13.50 -17.01
N GLY A 268 19.74 -13.18 -16.41
CA GLY A 268 19.54 -13.14 -14.98
C GLY A 268 18.99 -14.44 -14.36
#